data_e35891f47ec53efabc578acc7c0c4d05
#
_entry.id   e35891f47ec53efabc578acc7c0c4d05
#
_cell.length_a   1.000
_cell.length_b   1.000
_cell.length_c   1.000
_cell.angle_alpha   90.00
_cell.angle_beta   90.00
_cell.angle_gamma   90.00
#
_symmetry.space_group_name_H-M   'P 1'
#
loop_
_entity.id
_entity.type
_entity.pdbx_description
1 polymer ?
#
loop_
_entity_poly.entity_id
_entity_poly.type
_entity_poly.pdbx_seq_one_letter_code
_entity_poly.pdbx_strand_id
1 'polypeptide(L)'
;SLNAEEMIKKEEHLTASLEERIRAAAAARDNGSPVGFHIHPMIWHKGWEEGYAHVVSLIEKNFSPSDICMISFGTLTFTKAVLQHLRTHRTPSRVLEIPLEEAAGKYSYSLDIKKEMFSKVYSFFSEEFKKEVFFYLCMEDPSLWKPCLGREYSSDSEFEADMKNAYFRKIRDFVS
;
A
#
# COMPACT_ATOMS: atom_id res chain seq x y z
N SER A 1 -1.38 8.37 -1.72
CA SER A 1 -1.80 7.22 -0.89
C SER A 1 -3.23 6.84 -1.20
N LEU A 2 -3.53 5.54 -1.26
CA LEU A 2 -4.86 4.98 -1.48
C LEU A 2 -5.24 4.08 -0.30
N ASN A 3 -6.54 4.01 -0.02
CA ASN A 3 -7.10 3.11 0.98
C ASN A 3 -8.49 2.64 0.56
N ALA A 4 -9.03 1.61 1.20
CA ALA A 4 -10.42 1.20 1.01
C ALA A 4 -11.37 2.37 1.34
N GLU A 5 -12.39 2.58 0.53
CA GLU A 5 -13.28 3.74 0.65
C GLU A 5 -13.93 3.87 2.04
N GLU A 6 -14.28 2.72 2.64
CA GLU A 6 -14.79 2.69 4.01
C GLU A 6 -13.78 3.22 5.03
N MET A 7 -12.50 2.92 4.85
CA MET A 7 -11.43 3.41 5.73
C MET A 7 -11.19 4.89 5.54
N ILE A 8 -11.18 5.37 4.30
CA ILE A 8 -11.08 6.81 4.02
C ILE A 8 -12.20 7.56 4.74
N LYS A 9 -13.44 7.10 4.63
CA LYS A 9 -14.61 7.74 5.26
C LYS A 9 -14.58 7.71 6.78
N LYS A 10 -14.04 6.64 7.39
CA LYS A 10 -14.10 6.43 8.84
C LYS A 10 -12.85 6.85 9.60
N GLU A 11 -11.68 6.74 8.97
CA GLU A 11 -10.39 6.91 9.64
C GLU A 11 -9.57 8.09 9.09
N GLU A 12 -9.80 8.49 7.84
CA GLU A 12 -9.04 9.55 7.20
C GLU A 12 -9.87 10.83 7.05
N HIS A 13 -10.18 11.46 8.20
CA HIS A 13 -10.99 12.68 8.23
C HIS A 13 -10.35 13.84 7.46
N LEU A 14 -11.18 14.63 6.77
CA LEU A 14 -10.79 15.82 5.99
C LEU A 14 -9.82 15.52 4.83
N THR A 15 -9.85 14.31 4.31
CA THR A 15 -9.06 13.92 3.14
C THR A 15 -9.95 13.71 1.90
N ALA A 16 -9.32 13.65 0.73
CA ALA A 16 -10.00 13.38 -0.53
C ALA A 16 -10.52 11.93 -0.59
N SER A 17 -11.64 11.71 -1.27
CA SER A 17 -12.18 10.38 -1.53
C SER A 17 -11.24 9.53 -2.40
N LEU A 18 -11.46 8.22 -2.45
CA LEU A 18 -10.67 7.32 -3.29
C LEU A 18 -10.73 7.74 -4.77
N GLU A 19 -11.92 8.05 -5.28
CA GLU A 19 -12.09 8.49 -6.66
C GLU A 19 -11.39 9.82 -6.97
N GLU A 20 -11.41 10.77 -6.05
CA GLU A 20 -10.70 12.05 -6.21
C GLU A 20 -9.19 11.85 -6.28
N ARG A 21 -8.64 10.95 -5.45
CA ARG A 21 -7.21 10.58 -5.48
C ARG A 21 -6.83 9.92 -6.81
N ILE A 22 -7.66 9.02 -7.33
CA ILE A 22 -7.46 8.37 -8.64
C ILE A 22 -7.52 9.41 -9.76
N ARG A 23 -8.52 10.31 -9.76
CA ARG A 23 -8.60 11.39 -10.75
C ARG A 23 -7.40 12.33 -10.71
N ALA A 24 -6.94 12.69 -9.51
CA ALA A 24 -5.75 13.55 -9.36
C ALA A 24 -4.48 12.88 -9.90
N ALA A 25 -4.31 11.58 -9.65
CA ALA A 25 -3.21 10.80 -10.21
C ALA A 25 -3.29 10.69 -11.74
N ALA A 26 -4.49 10.48 -12.29
CA ALA A 26 -4.70 10.45 -13.74
C ALA A 26 -4.38 11.81 -14.38
N ALA A 27 -4.79 12.91 -13.77
CA ALA A 27 -4.43 14.24 -14.23
C ALA A 27 -2.91 14.50 -14.22
N ALA A 28 -2.19 14.00 -13.19
CA ALA A 28 -0.74 14.09 -13.14
C ALA A 28 -0.09 13.29 -14.28
N ARG A 29 -0.54 12.06 -14.54
CA ARG A 29 -0.09 11.24 -15.67
C ARG A 29 -0.34 11.95 -17.00
N ASP A 30 -1.53 12.49 -17.22
CA ASP A 30 -1.91 13.18 -18.47
C ASP A 30 -1.06 14.43 -18.73
N ASN A 31 -0.47 14.99 -17.67
CA ASN A 31 0.51 16.08 -17.74
C ASN A 31 1.98 15.60 -17.80
N GLY A 32 2.21 14.33 -18.15
CA GLY A 32 3.55 13.78 -18.37
C GLY A 32 4.32 13.43 -17.09
N SER A 33 3.62 13.19 -15.96
CA SER A 33 4.26 12.76 -14.71
C SER A 33 3.97 11.28 -14.45
N PRO A 34 4.98 10.43 -14.33
CA PRO A 34 4.76 9.06 -13.87
C PRO A 34 4.20 9.06 -12.46
N VAL A 35 3.31 8.13 -12.17
CA VAL A 35 2.66 8.04 -10.86
C VAL A 35 3.14 6.84 -10.06
N GLY A 36 3.04 6.93 -8.74
CA GLY A 36 3.25 5.81 -7.83
C GLY A 36 2.14 5.77 -6.79
N PHE A 37 1.79 4.58 -6.36
CA PHE A 37 0.73 4.39 -5.39
C PHE A 37 1.26 3.77 -4.09
N HIS A 38 0.81 4.34 -2.97
CA HIS A 38 0.96 3.73 -1.66
C HIS A 38 -0.42 3.24 -1.20
N ILE A 39 -0.59 1.92 -1.07
CA ILE A 39 -1.72 1.31 -0.38
C ILE A 39 -1.29 1.16 1.08
N HIS A 40 -1.35 2.26 1.81
CA HIS A 40 -0.79 2.39 3.14
C HIS A 40 -1.44 3.57 3.92
N PRO A 41 -1.86 3.34 5.19
CA PRO A 41 -1.85 2.05 5.89
C PRO A 41 -2.99 1.14 5.44
N MET A 42 -2.69 -0.11 5.15
CA MET A 42 -3.73 -1.12 5.00
C MET A 42 -4.32 -1.44 6.38
N ILE A 43 -5.65 -1.41 6.45
CA ILE A 43 -6.38 -1.64 7.71
C ILE A 43 -7.27 -2.86 7.53
N TRP A 44 -7.07 -3.83 8.42
CA TRP A 44 -7.94 -4.98 8.48
C TRP A 44 -9.30 -4.60 9.08
N HIS A 45 -10.37 -4.96 8.43
CA HIS A 45 -11.75 -4.77 8.87
C HIS A 45 -12.67 -5.76 8.18
N LYS A 46 -13.87 -5.96 8.69
CA LYS A 46 -14.84 -6.81 7.99
C LYS A 46 -15.11 -6.26 6.58
N GLY A 47 -14.87 -7.06 5.55
CA GLY A 47 -15.01 -6.65 4.13
C GLY A 47 -13.75 -5.97 3.55
N TRP A 48 -12.60 -6.10 4.20
CA TRP A 48 -11.34 -5.52 3.72
C TRP A 48 -10.92 -6.05 2.35
N GLU A 49 -11.18 -7.33 2.06
CA GLU A 49 -10.82 -7.94 0.78
C GLU A 49 -11.54 -7.23 -0.37
N GLU A 50 -12.85 -7.08 -0.28
CA GLU A 50 -13.65 -6.40 -1.28
C GLU A 50 -13.27 -4.92 -1.41
N GLY A 51 -12.97 -4.28 -0.28
CA GLY A 51 -12.51 -2.89 -0.27
C GLY A 51 -11.21 -2.69 -1.03
N TYR A 52 -10.20 -3.53 -0.79
CA TYR A 52 -8.92 -3.44 -1.51
C TYR A 52 -8.99 -4.01 -2.93
N ALA A 53 -9.84 -5.01 -3.22
CA ALA A 53 -10.12 -5.44 -4.58
C ALA A 53 -10.68 -4.28 -5.43
N HIS A 54 -11.56 -3.46 -4.84
CA HIS A 54 -12.07 -2.26 -5.49
C HIS A 54 -10.96 -1.21 -5.75
N VAL A 55 -10.04 -0.99 -4.80
CA VAL A 55 -8.88 -0.11 -5.00
C VAL A 55 -8.05 -0.57 -6.20
N VAL A 56 -7.72 -1.87 -6.26
CA VAL A 56 -6.95 -2.45 -7.37
C VAL A 56 -7.69 -2.31 -8.70
N SER A 57 -8.99 -2.61 -8.73
CA SER A 57 -9.83 -2.44 -9.92
C SER A 57 -9.81 -0.99 -10.44
N LEU A 58 -9.86 0.01 -9.56
CA LEU A 58 -9.77 1.42 -9.96
C LEU A 58 -8.39 1.78 -10.50
N ILE A 59 -7.32 1.22 -9.95
CA ILE A 59 -5.97 1.41 -10.49
C ILE A 59 -5.91 0.86 -11.92
N GLU A 60 -6.24 -0.42 -12.12
CA GLU A 60 -6.14 -1.08 -13.42
C GLU A 60 -7.10 -0.52 -14.48
N LYS A 61 -8.24 0.03 -14.05
CA LYS A 61 -9.19 0.69 -14.95
C LYS A 61 -8.67 2.03 -15.49
N ASN A 62 -7.90 2.76 -14.70
CA ASN A 62 -7.49 4.14 -15.01
C ASN A 62 -6.05 4.27 -15.47
N PHE A 63 -5.22 3.25 -15.27
CA PHE A 63 -3.79 3.29 -15.57
C PHE A 63 -3.36 2.01 -16.29
N SER A 64 -2.43 2.17 -17.22
CA SER A 64 -1.65 1.06 -17.75
C SER A 64 -0.42 0.79 -16.85
N PRO A 65 0.19 -0.39 -16.91
CA PRO A 65 1.44 -0.64 -16.17
C PRO A 65 2.55 0.36 -16.48
N SER A 66 2.61 0.89 -17.71
CA SER A 66 3.59 1.90 -18.13
C SER A 66 3.44 3.23 -17.40
N ASP A 67 2.24 3.60 -16.97
CA ASP A 67 1.95 4.85 -16.25
C ASP A 67 2.47 4.83 -14.81
N ILE A 68 2.73 3.63 -14.27
CA ILE A 68 3.00 3.45 -12.83
C ILE A 68 4.45 3.04 -12.60
N CYS A 69 5.17 3.87 -11.84
CA CYS A 69 6.53 3.56 -11.44
C CYS A 69 6.59 2.45 -10.40
N MET A 70 5.77 2.54 -9.38
CA MET A 70 5.79 1.63 -8.25
C MET A 70 4.48 1.61 -7.48
N ILE A 71 4.22 0.49 -6.82
CA ILE A 71 3.12 0.33 -5.86
C ILE A 71 3.69 -0.25 -4.57
N SER A 72 3.40 0.38 -3.43
CA SER A 72 3.79 -0.14 -2.14
C SER A 72 2.62 -0.54 -1.27
N PHE A 73 2.86 -1.56 -0.45
CA PHE A 73 1.97 -1.99 0.61
C PHE A 73 2.62 -1.73 1.98
N GLY A 74 1.80 -1.39 2.95
CA GLY A 74 2.21 -1.30 4.34
C GLY A 74 0.99 -1.31 5.25
N THR A 75 1.13 -1.86 6.44
CA THR A 75 0.08 -1.86 7.45
C THR A 75 0.26 -0.72 8.43
N LEU A 76 -0.76 -0.48 9.25
CA LEU A 76 -0.66 0.51 10.32
C LEU A 76 0.40 0.12 11.36
N THR A 77 1.05 1.15 11.90
CA THR A 77 2.03 1.00 12.96
C THR A 77 1.89 2.15 13.95
N PHE A 78 1.78 1.83 15.23
CA PHE A 78 1.66 2.81 16.32
C PHE A 78 2.82 2.77 17.27
N THR A 79 3.20 3.94 17.78
CA THR A 79 3.98 3.99 19.03
C THR A 79 3.06 3.70 20.23
N LYS A 80 3.65 3.27 21.34
CA LYS A 80 2.91 3.01 22.58
C LYS A 80 2.08 4.21 23.04
N ALA A 81 2.63 5.42 22.93
CA ALA A 81 1.96 6.65 23.34
C ALA A 81 0.71 6.92 22.48
N VAL A 82 0.81 6.77 21.16
CA VAL A 82 -0.34 6.94 20.25
C VAL A 82 -1.42 5.90 20.52
N LEU A 83 -1.03 4.63 20.70
CA LEU A 83 -1.98 3.55 21.01
C LEU A 83 -2.71 3.79 22.34
N GLN A 84 -2.01 4.24 23.38
CA GLN A 84 -2.61 4.61 24.64
C GLN A 84 -3.59 5.78 24.49
N HIS A 85 -3.21 6.81 23.73
CA HIS A 85 -4.08 7.96 23.45
C HIS A 85 -5.38 7.52 22.77
N LEU A 86 -5.31 6.71 21.71
CA LEU A 86 -6.49 6.19 21.00
C LEU A 86 -7.41 5.39 21.94
N ARG A 87 -6.86 4.55 22.80
CA ARG A 87 -7.62 3.74 23.76
C ARG A 87 -8.28 4.58 24.86
N THR A 88 -7.59 5.62 25.32
CA THR A 88 -8.07 6.48 26.42
C THR A 88 -9.21 7.41 25.96
N HIS A 89 -9.10 7.95 24.76
CA HIS A 89 -10.09 8.90 24.24
C HIS A 89 -11.32 8.22 23.63
N ARG A 90 -11.38 6.87 23.65
CA ARG A 90 -12.52 6.08 23.17
C ARG A 90 -13.03 6.53 21.80
N THR A 91 -12.14 7.01 20.93
CA THR A 91 -12.50 7.36 19.57
C THR A 91 -12.96 6.09 18.85
N PRO A 92 -14.20 6.02 18.34
CA PRO A 92 -14.63 4.88 17.55
C PRO A 92 -13.70 4.74 16.35
N SER A 93 -12.92 3.66 16.31
CA SER A 93 -11.94 3.46 15.25
C SER A 93 -11.83 1.96 14.93
N ARG A 94 -11.85 1.65 13.65
CA ARG A 94 -11.66 0.28 13.14
C ARG A 94 -10.23 -0.22 13.30
N VAL A 95 -9.27 0.67 13.45
CA VAL A 95 -7.84 0.31 13.62
C VAL A 95 -7.56 -0.47 14.89
N LEU A 96 -8.48 -0.46 15.87
CA LEU A 96 -8.38 -1.19 17.13
C LEU A 96 -9.25 -2.46 17.18
N GLU A 97 -9.90 -2.84 16.08
CA GLU A 97 -10.80 -4.01 16.05
C GLU A 97 -10.04 -5.33 16.18
N ILE A 98 -8.76 -5.37 15.78
CA ILE A 98 -7.91 -6.55 15.96
C ILE A 98 -6.78 -6.28 16.95
N PRO A 99 -6.34 -7.33 17.65
CA PRO A 99 -5.16 -7.23 18.52
C PRO A 99 -3.92 -6.78 17.74
N LEU A 100 -3.18 -5.84 18.32
CA LEU A 100 -1.89 -5.41 17.81
C LEU A 100 -0.79 -6.06 18.65
N GLU A 101 0.24 -6.53 17.99
CA GLU A 101 1.43 -7.11 18.60
C GLU A 101 2.54 -6.07 18.69
N GLU A 102 3.33 -6.16 19.76
CA GLU A 102 4.51 -5.30 19.94
C GLU A 102 5.73 -5.93 19.27
N ALA A 103 6.37 -5.17 18.39
CA ALA A 103 7.65 -5.51 17.81
C ALA A 103 8.55 -4.27 17.75
N ALA A 104 9.75 -4.34 18.29
CA ALA A 104 10.74 -3.26 18.31
C ALA A 104 10.17 -1.91 18.83
N GLY A 105 9.36 -1.95 19.90
CA GLY A 105 8.76 -0.76 20.52
C GLY A 105 7.59 -0.13 19.74
N LYS A 106 7.13 -0.78 18.70
CA LYS A 106 5.98 -0.37 17.90
C LYS A 106 4.90 -1.45 17.93
N TYR A 107 3.67 -1.05 17.70
CA TYR A 107 2.49 -1.93 17.68
C TYR A 107 1.92 -1.99 16.27
N SER A 108 1.75 -3.19 15.74
CA SER A 108 1.19 -3.44 14.42
C SER A 108 0.46 -4.79 14.40
N TYR A 109 -0.09 -5.19 13.28
CA TYR A 109 -0.66 -6.53 13.10
C TYR A 109 0.42 -7.61 13.20
N SER A 110 0.01 -8.83 13.58
CA SER A 110 0.88 -10.01 13.51
C SER A 110 1.40 -10.25 12.10
N LEU A 111 2.53 -10.96 11.99
CA LEU A 111 3.10 -11.31 10.68
C LEU A 111 2.13 -12.13 9.82
N ASP A 112 1.31 -12.99 10.43
CA ASP A 112 0.34 -13.81 9.72
C ASP A 112 -0.76 -12.95 9.07
N ILE A 113 -1.33 -11.99 9.81
CA ILE A 113 -2.32 -11.04 9.29
C ILE A 113 -1.71 -10.18 8.17
N LYS A 114 -0.49 -9.67 8.35
CA LYS A 114 0.21 -8.91 7.33
C LYS A 114 0.44 -9.74 6.06
N LYS A 115 0.91 -10.96 6.21
CA LYS A 115 1.11 -11.89 5.11
C LYS A 115 -0.18 -12.16 4.35
N GLU A 116 -1.27 -12.43 5.05
CA GLU A 116 -2.60 -12.64 4.45
C GLU A 116 -3.01 -11.41 3.63
N MET A 117 -2.98 -10.22 4.25
CA MET A 117 -3.39 -8.97 3.61
C MET A 117 -2.54 -8.65 2.37
N PHE A 118 -1.22 -8.69 2.48
CA PHE A 118 -0.34 -8.36 1.35
C PHE A 118 -0.45 -9.36 0.21
N SER A 119 -0.42 -10.65 0.52
CA SER A 119 -0.55 -11.70 -0.51
C SER A 119 -1.89 -11.61 -1.23
N LYS A 120 -2.97 -11.36 -0.48
CA LYS A 120 -4.32 -11.27 -1.04
C LYS A 120 -4.44 -10.04 -1.94
N VAL A 121 -4.04 -8.86 -1.48
CA VAL A 121 -4.13 -7.64 -2.29
C VAL A 121 -3.21 -7.69 -3.50
N TYR A 122 -2.00 -8.24 -3.37
CA TYR A 122 -1.13 -8.49 -4.52
C TYR A 122 -1.76 -9.46 -5.52
N SER A 123 -2.51 -10.46 -5.06
CA SER A 123 -3.19 -11.42 -5.94
C SER A 123 -4.30 -10.81 -6.81
N PHE A 124 -4.86 -9.67 -6.43
CA PHE A 124 -5.89 -8.98 -7.22
C PHE A 124 -5.33 -8.30 -8.47
N PHE A 125 -4.03 -7.96 -8.49
CA PHE A 125 -3.41 -7.40 -9.69
C PHE A 125 -3.26 -8.45 -10.79
N SER A 126 -3.46 -8.03 -12.03
CA SER A 126 -3.22 -8.85 -13.22
C SER A 126 -1.73 -9.21 -13.36
N GLU A 127 -1.45 -10.27 -14.09
CA GLU A 127 -0.07 -10.71 -14.34
C GLU A 127 0.75 -9.66 -15.10
N GLU A 128 0.10 -8.85 -15.93
CA GLU A 128 0.73 -7.75 -16.64
C GLU A 128 1.25 -6.69 -15.66
N PHE A 129 0.41 -6.26 -14.71
CA PHE A 129 0.82 -5.32 -13.66
C PHE A 129 1.92 -5.89 -12.78
N LYS A 130 1.82 -7.13 -12.34
CA LYS A 130 2.84 -7.80 -11.51
C LYS A 130 4.20 -7.89 -12.20
N LYS A 131 4.22 -8.05 -13.51
CA LYS A 131 5.44 -8.15 -14.31
C LYS A 131 6.10 -6.79 -14.54
N GLU A 132 5.31 -5.73 -14.78
CA GLU A 132 5.83 -4.46 -15.26
C GLU A 132 5.94 -3.37 -14.20
N VAL A 133 5.14 -3.43 -13.14
CA VAL A 133 5.16 -2.46 -12.05
C VAL A 133 6.07 -2.96 -10.91
N PHE A 134 6.81 -2.04 -10.33
CA PHE A 134 7.64 -2.36 -9.17
C PHE A 134 6.80 -2.35 -7.90
N PHE A 135 6.55 -3.54 -7.33
CA PHE A 135 5.85 -3.68 -6.05
C PHE A 135 6.86 -3.81 -4.91
N TYR A 136 6.56 -3.22 -3.74
CA TYR A 136 7.39 -3.37 -2.55
C TYR A 136 6.60 -3.25 -1.26
N LEU A 137 7.18 -3.76 -0.16
CA LEU A 137 6.64 -3.61 1.19
C LEU A 137 7.34 -2.43 1.87
N CYS A 138 6.54 -1.46 2.34
CA CYS A 138 7.06 -0.23 2.93
C CYS A 138 7.19 -0.39 4.45
N MET A 139 8.42 -0.38 4.96
CA MET A 139 8.72 -0.46 6.40
C MET A 139 8.16 -1.72 7.10
N GLU A 140 8.11 -2.82 6.38
CA GLU A 140 7.62 -4.10 6.87
C GLU A 140 8.76 -5.10 7.10
N ASP A 141 8.47 -6.15 7.85
CA ASP A 141 9.45 -7.18 8.17
C ASP A 141 9.97 -7.87 6.90
N PRO A 142 11.31 -8.05 6.75
CA PRO A 142 11.90 -8.69 5.58
C PRO A 142 11.37 -10.09 5.28
N SER A 143 10.95 -10.85 6.29
CA SER A 143 10.40 -12.20 6.14
C SER A 143 9.10 -12.25 5.33
N LEU A 144 8.40 -11.11 5.18
CA LEU A 144 7.15 -11.01 4.41
C LEU A 144 7.37 -10.90 2.90
N TRP A 145 8.56 -10.50 2.44
CA TRP A 145 8.80 -10.22 1.03
C TRP A 145 8.60 -11.44 0.13
N LYS A 146 9.30 -12.52 0.43
CA LYS A 146 9.25 -13.73 -0.38
C LYS A 146 7.85 -14.38 -0.43
N PRO A 147 7.16 -14.59 0.72
CA PRO A 147 5.82 -15.17 0.69
C PRO A 147 4.75 -14.28 0.07
N CYS A 148 4.92 -12.94 0.10
CA CYS A 148 3.90 -12.01 -0.40
C CYS A 148 4.14 -11.57 -1.85
N LEU A 149 5.39 -11.31 -2.24
CA LEU A 149 5.74 -10.75 -3.54
C LEU A 149 6.62 -11.68 -4.40
N GLY A 150 6.96 -12.87 -3.90
CA GLY A 150 7.78 -13.85 -4.62
C GLY A 150 9.26 -13.49 -4.74
N ARG A 151 9.73 -12.43 -4.08
CA ARG A 151 11.12 -11.96 -4.12
C ARG A 151 11.61 -11.60 -2.72
N GLU A 152 12.91 -11.57 -2.56
CA GLU A 152 13.59 -11.16 -1.34
C GLU A 152 14.86 -10.39 -1.71
N TYR A 153 15.36 -9.57 -0.82
CA TYR A 153 16.59 -8.82 -0.99
C TYR A 153 17.57 -9.18 0.11
N SER A 154 18.84 -9.32 -0.24
CA SER A 154 19.90 -9.64 0.71
C SER A 154 20.39 -8.41 1.49
N SER A 155 20.08 -7.20 1.00
CA SER A 155 20.46 -5.93 1.62
C SER A 155 19.57 -4.78 1.15
N ASP A 156 19.54 -3.70 1.92
CA ASP A 156 18.87 -2.45 1.54
C ASP A 156 19.45 -1.87 0.25
N SER A 157 20.77 -2.01 0.03
CA SER A 157 21.43 -1.53 -1.19
C SER A 157 20.97 -2.26 -2.44
N GLU A 158 20.71 -3.56 -2.35
CA GLU A 158 20.14 -4.35 -3.44
C GLU A 158 18.71 -3.90 -3.75
N PHE A 159 17.88 -3.74 -2.73
CA PHE A 159 16.53 -3.21 -2.86
C PHE A 159 16.51 -1.82 -3.50
N GLU A 160 17.36 -0.89 -3.00
CA GLU A 160 17.44 0.46 -3.55
C GLU A 160 17.88 0.48 -5.01
N ALA A 161 18.83 -0.38 -5.39
CA ALA A 161 19.30 -0.48 -6.77
C ALA A 161 18.18 -0.96 -7.70
N ASP A 162 17.41 -1.99 -7.29
CA ASP A 162 16.29 -2.50 -8.07
C ASP A 162 15.16 -1.47 -8.19
N MET A 163 14.81 -0.80 -7.09
CA MET A 163 13.82 0.27 -7.08
C MET A 163 14.24 1.43 -8.00
N LYS A 164 15.49 1.88 -7.94
CA LYS A 164 16.01 2.94 -8.82
C LYS A 164 15.97 2.53 -10.29
N ASN A 165 16.36 1.29 -10.60
CA ASN A 165 16.30 0.77 -11.96
C ASN A 165 14.87 0.71 -12.51
N ALA A 166 13.91 0.28 -11.69
CA ALA A 166 12.50 0.26 -12.06
C ALA A 166 11.97 1.68 -12.33
N TYR A 167 12.30 2.63 -11.47
CA TYR A 167 11.92 4.03 -11.61
C TYR A 167 12.51 4.68 -12.87
N PHE A 168 13.82 4.51 -13.11
CA PHE A 168 14.48 5.10 -14.29
C PHE A 168 14.02 4.49 -15.61
N ARG A 169 13.62 3.22 -15.66
CA ARG A 169 12.97 2.65 -16.85
C ARG A 169 11.71 3.42 -17.20
N LYS A 170 10.83 3.64 -16.23
CA LYS A 170 9.57 4.35 -16.46
C LYS A 170 9.77 5.80 -16.87
N ILE A 171 10.69 6.53 -16.24
CA ILE A 171 10.97 7.93 -16.63
C ILE A 171 11.46 8.05 -18.06
N ARG A 172 12.32 7.14 -18.52
CA ARG A 172 12.81 7.18 -19.92
C ARG A 172 11.67 7.06 -20.92
N ASP A 173 10.68 6.24 -20.61
CA ASP A 173 9.52 6.05 -21.49
C ASP A 173 8.59 7.28 -21.50
N PHE A 174 8.63 8.13 -20.45
CA PHE A 174 7.87 9.38 -20.39
C PHE A 174 8.56 10.57 -21.07
N VAL A 175 9.88 10.55 -21.24
CA VAL A 175 10.66 11.65 -21.81
C VAL A 175 10.97 11.44 -23.28
N SER A 176 10.74 10.23 -23.80
CA SER A 176 10.89 9.88 -25.22
C SER A 176 9.61 10.16 -26.01
#